data_06be3975ec4a058a9e4628dfd9e1b8b1
#
_entry.id   06be3975ec4a058a9e4628dfd9e1b8b1
#
_cell.length_a   1.000
_cell.length_b   1.000
_cell.length_c   1.000
_cell.angle_alpha   90.00
_cell.angle_beta   90.00
_cell.angle_gamma   90.00
#
_symmetry.space_group_name_H-M   'P 1'
#
loop_
_entity.id
_entity.type
_entity.pdbx_description
1 polymer ?
#
loop_
_entity_poly.entity_id
_entity_poly.type
_entity_poly.pdbx_seq_one_letter_code
_entity_poly.pdbx_strand_id
1 'polypeptide(L)'
;MTASVDVAKIIDEQKFGRFHLIVVSVSFLLMLADGYDNISIAYIAPLLVQEWGMDKSALGPLFSAGLLGGLFGPPLFGYLADRYGRKTAVIWGAFFFGVFTLAQVWANSLATMMALRFIAGIGIGGVLPITVALNTEFAPRRIRASMTMLSFVGVALGGALGGVVASLFMGSYGWQVIFWTGGIAPILVGV
;
A
#
# COMPACT_ATOMS: atom_id res chain seq x y z
N MET A 1 -8.03 -28.82 36.49
CA MET A 1 -8.26 -28.96 35.04
C MET A 1 -8.43 -27.55 34.49
N THR A 2 -7.40 -27.00 33.87
CA THR A 2 -7.50 -25.70 33.16
C THR A 2 -8.25 -25.95 31.87
N ALA A 3 -9.48 -25.38 31.75
CA ALA A 3 -10.23 -25.43 30.50
C ALA A 3 -9.42 -24.70 29.41
N SER A 4 -8.89 -25.45 28.45
CA SER A 4 -8.27 -24.87 27.27
C SER A 4 -9.34 -24.19 26.43
N VAL A 5 -9.26 -22.88 26.32
CA VAL A 5 -10.18 -22.11 25.46
C VAL A 5 -9.75 -22.29 24.00
N ASP A 6 -10.60 -22.89 23.18
CA ASP A 6 -10.36 -23.02 21.74
C ASP A 6 -10.69 -21.68 21.04
N VAL A 7 -9.65 -20.85 20.88
CA VAL A 7 -9.75 -19.52 20.24
C VAL A 7 -10.23 -19.63 18.80
N ALA A 8 -9.85 -20.67 18.06
CA ALA A 8 -10.26 -20.87 16.69
C ALA A 8 -11.77 -21.07 16.57
N LYS A 9 -12.35 -21.85 17.49
CA LYS A 9 -13.80 -22.07 17.56
C LYS A 9 -14.55 -20.77 17.88
N ILE A 10 -14.04 -19.96 18.79
CA ILE A 10 -14.65 -18.67 19.14
C ILE A 10 -14.68 -17.74 17.91
N ILE A 11 -13.59 -17.68 17.14
CA ILE A 11 -13.52 -16.85 15.92
C ILE A 11 -14.52 -17.39 14.87
N ASP A 12 -14.59 -18.70 14.68
CA ASP A 12 -15.47 -19.32 13.67
C ASP A 12 -16.97 -19.14 13.97
N GLU A 13 -17.33 -19.04 15.25
CA GLU A 13 -18.71 -18.83 15.70
C GLU A 13 -19.14 -17.35 15.63
N GLN A 14 -18.19 -16.42 15.43
CA GLN A 14 -18.53 -14.99 15.34
C GLN A 14 -19.36 -14.67 14.11
N LYS A 15 -20.35 -13.79 14.31
CA LYS A 15 -21.10 -13.16 13.21
C LYS A 15 -20.28 -12.02 12.63
N PHE A 16 -20.43 -11.77 11.32
CA PHE A 16 -19.88 -10.58 10.68
C PHE A 16 -20.37 -9.32 11.42
N GLY A 17 -19.46 -8.55 11.96
CA GLY A 17 -19.76 -7.37 12.77
C GLY A 17 -18.87 -6.18 12.40
N ARG A 18 -19.02 -5.08 13.14
CA ARG A 18 -18.27 -3.83 12.93
C ARG A 18 -16.75 -4.03 12.89
N PHE A 19 -16.22 -4.92 13.72
CA PHE A 19 -14.79 -5.21 13.74
C PHE A 19 -14.30 -5.76 12.39
N HIS A 20 -15.00 -6.75 11.84
CA HIS A 20 -14.67 -7.34 10.53
C HIS A 20 -14.78 -6.31 9.40
N LEU A 21 -15.78 -5.42 9.47
CA LEU A 21 -15.96 -4.35 8.52
C LEU A 21 -14.77 -3.37 8.56
N ILE A 22 -14.32 -2.99 9.75
CA ILE A 22 -13.14 -2.12 9.91
C ILE A 22 -11.89 -2.79 9.34
N VAL A 23 -11.63 -4.05 9.70
CA VAL A 23 -10.46 -4.78 9.21
C VAL A 23 -10.46 -4.87 7.68
N VAL A 24 -11.57 -5.27 7.06
CA VAL A 24 -11.63 -5.38 5.60
C VAL A 24 -11.57 -4.02 4.91
N SER A 25 -12.14 -2.97 5.51
CA SER A 25 -12.09 -1.61 4.93
C SER A 25 -10.69 -1.04 4.97
N VAL A 26 -9.99 -1.15 6.09
CA VAL A 26 -8.58 -0.72 6.21
C VAL A 26 -7.71 -1.52 5.23
N SER A 27 -7.90 -2.84 5.17
CA SER A 27 -7.18 -3.69 4.22
C SER A 27 -7.43 -3.29 2.78
N PHE A 28 -8.68 -3.02 2.42
CA PHE A 28 -9.07 -2.55 1.09
C PHE A 28 -8.42 -1.21 0.73
N LEU A 29 -8.44 -0.24 1.65
CA LEU A 29 -7.86 1.09 1.41
C LEU A 29 -6.33 1.04 1.28
N LEU A 30 -5.66 0.19 2.04
CA LEU A 30 -4.22 -0.01 1.91
C LEU A 30 -3.85 -0.69 0.58
N MET A 31 -4.61 -1.71 0.16
CA MET A 31 -4.45 -2.35 -1.14
C MET A 31 -4.76 -1.39 -2.29
N LEU A 32 -5.74 -0.50 -2.10
CA LEU A 32 -6.06 0.56 -3.06
C LEU A 32 -4.89 1.55 -3.19
N ALA A 33 -4.29 1.96 -2.08
CA ALA A 33 -3.11 2.83 -2.10
C ALA A 33 -1.90 2.16 -2.77
N ASP A 34 -1.70 0.85 -2.56
CA ASP A 34 -0.67 0.07 -3.24
C ASP A 34 -0.90 0.03 -4.76
N GLY A 35 -2.10 -0.32 -5.19
CA GLY A 35 -2.44 -0.35 -6.61
C GLY A 35 -2.31 1.01 -7.29
N TYR A 36 -2.70 2.07 -6.59
CA TYR A 36 -2.54 3.44 -7.03
C TYR A 36 -1.04 3.78 -7.25
N ASP A 37 -0.20 3.52 -6.26
CA ASP A 37 1.23 3.84 -6.34
C ASP A 37 1.96 3.01 -7.41
N ASN A 38 1.69 1.71 -7.49
CA ASN A 38 2.34 0.82 -8.45
C ASN A 38 2.12 1.25 -9.90
N ILE A 39 0.91 1.72 -10.24
CA ILE A 39 0.58 2.11 -11.61
C ILE A 39 0.88 3.59 -11.87
N SER A 40 1.00 4.41 -10.82
CA SER A 40 1.21 5.86 -10.92
C SER A 40 2.40 6.24 -11.80
N ILE A 41 3.51 5.50 -11.72
CA ILE A 41 4.69 5.74 -12.57
C ILE A 41 4.40 5.57 -14.05
N ALA A 42 3.56 4.62 -14.43
CA ALA A 42 3.22 4.43 -15.84
C ALA A 42 2.52 5.68 -16.42
N TYR A 43 1.70 6.35 -15.62
CA TYR A 43 1.01 7.57 -16.05
C TYR A 43 1.94 8.78 -16.16
N ILE A 44 2.92 8.91 -15.25
CA ILE A 44 3.83 10.06 -15.23
C ILE A 44 5.09 9.85 -16.07
N ALA A 45 5.42 8.62 -16.44
CA ALA A 45 6.64 8.28 -17.17
C ALA A 45 6.89 9.13 -18.44
N PRO A 46 5.88 9.38 -19.30
CA PRO A 46 6.08 10.22 -20.49
C PRO A 46 6.49 11.65 -20.13
N LEU A 47 5.92 12.23 -19.07
CA LEU A 47 6.24 13.59 -18.61
C LEU A 47 7.63 13.64 -18.00
N LEU A 48 8.03 12.67 -17.19
CA LEU A 48 9.37 12.60 -16.61
C LEU A 48 10.45 12.50 -17.69
N VAL A 49 10.21 11.71 -18.75
CA VAL A 49 11.12 11.60 -19.88
C VAL A 49 11.31 12.95 -20.56
N GLN A 50 10.22 13.71 -20.76
CA GLN A 50 10.28 15.03 -21.38
C GLN A 50 10.92 16.09 -20.48
N GLU A 51 10.49 16.16 -19.21
CA GLU A 51 10.92 17.20 -18.27
C GLU A 51 12.37 17.05 -17.84
N TRP A 52 12.82 15.80 -17.63
CA TRP A 52 14.20 15.52 -17.17
C TRP A 52 15.14 15.13 -18.31
N GLY A 53 14.69 15.12 -19.55
CA GLY A 53 15.51 14.77 -20.72
C GLY A 53 16.11 13.37 -20.66
N MET A 54 15.38 12.41 -20.03
CA MET A 54 15.89 11.07 -19.80
C MET A 54 15.73 10.18 -21.03
N ASP A 55 16.61 9.19 -21.15
CA ASP A 55 16.38 8.06 -22.05
C ASP A 55 15.25 7.16 -21.51
N LYS A 56 14.42 6.61 -22.41
CA LYS A 56 13.34 5.68 -22.04
C LYS A 56 13.85 4.43 -21.31
N SER A 57 15.09 4.02 -21.52
CA SER A 57 15.72 2.90 -20.81
C SER A 57 15.83 3.13 -19.31
N ALA A 58 15.87 4.40 -18.85
CA ALA A 58 15.92 4.77 -17.44
C ALA A 58 14.61 4.48 -16.69
N LEU A 59 13.50 4.27 -17.41
CA LEU A 59 12.22 3.92 -16.80
C LEU A 59 12.26 2.52 -16.17
N GLY A 60 13.00 1.57 -16.75
CA GLY A 60 13.13 0.21 -16.19
C GLY A 60 13.61 0.22 -14.74
N PRO A 61 14.78 0.80 -14.44
CA PRO A 61 15.28 0.99 -13.06
C PRO A 61 14.29 1.75 -12.16
N LEU A 62 13.60 2.76 -12.69
CA LEU A 62 12.60 3.54 -11.93
C LEU A 62 11.42 2.67 -11.48
N PHE A 63 10.87 1.83 -12.38
CA PHE A 63 9.81 0.88 -12.02
C PHE A 63 10.31 -0.17 -11.02
N SER A 64 11.52 -0.67 -11.23
CA SER A 64 12.10 -1.71 -10.38
C SER A 64 12.42 -1.23 -8.97
N ALA A 65 12.72 0.05 -8.78
CA ALA A 65 13.12 0.60 -7.47
C ALA A 65 12.07 0.35 -6.39
N GLY A 66 10.80 0.62 -6.66
CA GLY A 66 9.71 0.36 -5.72
C GLY A 66 9.53 -1.14 -5.41
N LEU A 67 9.60 -1.98 -6.44
CA LEU A 67 9.48 -3.44 -6.28
C LEU A 67 10.64 -4.00 -5.45
N LEU A 68 11.87 -3.53 -5.70
CA LEU A 68 13.03 -3.92 -4.91
C LEU A 68 12.89 -3.49 -3.44
N GLY A 69 12.42 -2.27 -3.19
CA GLY A 69 12.08 -1.84 -1.83
C GLY A 69 11.07 -2.77 -1.16
N GLY A 70 10.05 -3.18 -1.90
CA GLY A 70 9.01 -4.10 -1.44
C GLY A 70 9.53 -5.46 -0.95
N LEU A 71 10.67 -5.93 -1.45
CA LEU A 71 11.29 -7.17 -0.97
C LEU A 71 11.86 -7.05 0.45
N PHE A 72 12.27 -5.86 0.86
CA PHE A 72 12.80 -5.62 2.21
C PHE A 72 11.71 -5.30 3.24
N GLY A 73 10.51 -4.95 2.79
CA GLY A 73 9.38 -4.63 3.64
C GLY A 73 8.93 -5.78 4.55
N PRO A 74 8.64 -6.99 4.02
CA PRO A 74 8.10 -8.09 4.80
C PRO A 74 8.99 -8.52 5.98
N PRO A 75 10.32 -8.68 5.86
CA PRO A 75 11.17 -8.99 7.00
C PRO A 75 11.13 -7.89 8.07
N LEU A 76 11.19 -6.62 7.66
CA LEU A 76 11.24 -5.49 8.58
C LEU A 76 9.92 -5.33 9.34
N PHE A 77 8.81 -5.22 8.61
CA PHE A 77 7.49 -5.00 9.21
C PHE A 77 6.91 -6.27 9.83
N GLY A 78 7.30 -7.47 9.37
CA GLY A 78 7.01 -8.73 10.01
C GLY A 78 7.61 -8.77 11.42
N TYR A 79 8.89 -8.44 11.56
CA TYR A 79 9.53 -8.33 12.88
C TYR A 79 8.84 -7.29 13.78
N LEU A 80 8.47 -6.13 13.23
CA LEU A 80 7.72 -5.13 13.99
C LEU A 80 6.34 -5.66 14.43
N ALA A 81 5.65 -6.39 13.54
CA ALA A 81 4.34 -6.96 13.82
C ALA A 81 4.39 -8.00 14.93
N ASP A 82 5.43 -8.84 14.96
CA ASP A 82 5.61 -9.85 16.00
C ASP A 82 5.99 -9.22 17.34
N ARG A 83 6.77 -8.14 17.35
CA ARG A 83 7.25 -7.49 18.58
C ARG A 83 6.26 -6.48 19.18
N TYR A 84 5.60 -5.69 18.33
CA TYR A 84 4.74 -4.55 18.73
C TYR A 84 3.27 -4.75 18.38
N GLY A 85 2.95 -5.86 17.76
CA GLY A 85 1.60 -6.22 17.33
C GLY A 85 1.26 -5.74 15.90
N ARG A 86 0.37 -6.48 15.27
CA ARG A 86 -0.05 -6.29 13.86
C ARG A 86 -0.58 -4.89 13.58
N LYS A 87 -1.43 -4.36 14.47
CA LYS A 87 -2.01 -3.01 14.33
C LYS A 87 -0.92 -1.94 14.24
N THR A 88 0.04 -1.97 15.16
CA THR A 88 1.16 -1.01 15.21
C THR A 88 2.00 -1.07 13.95
N ALA A 89 2.32 -2.27 13.47
CA ALA A 89 3.10 -2.45 12.25
C ALA A 89 2.38 -1.92 11.00
N VAL A 90 1.06 -2.14 10.88
CA VAL A 90 0.26 -1.59 9.77
C VAL A 90 0.24 -0.06 9.80
N ILE A 91 0.00 0.55 10.96
CA ILE A 91 -0.03 2.01 11.11
C ILE A 91 1.31 2.62 10.70
N TRP A 92 2.42 2.12 11.26
CA TRP A 92 3.75 2.64 10.93
C TRP A 92 4.12 2.39 9.47
N GLY A 93 3.78 1.22 8.92
CA GLY A 93 4.04 0.91 7.51
C GLY A 93 3.26 1.82 6.56
N ALA A 94 1.98 2.04 6.83
CA ALA A 94 1.13 2.95 6.05
C ALA A 94 1.61 4.40 6.13
N PHE A 95 1.96 4.87 7.34
CA PHE A 95 2.52 6.20 7.56
C PHE A 95 3.85 6.36 6.83
N PHE A 96 4.77 5.41 6.99
CA PHE A 96 6.06 5.41 6.31
C PHE A 96 5.90 5.44 4.77
N PHE A 97 5.07 4.56 4.23
CA PHE A 97 4.75 4.54 2.81
C PHE A 97 4.20 5.90 2.33
N GLY A 98 3.20 6.44 3.01
CA GLY A 98 2.57 7.69 2.63
C GLY A 98 3.52 8.90 2.67
N VAL A 99 4.36 9.00 3.71
CA VAL A 99 5.35 10.07 3.83
C VAL A 99 6.37 10.02 2.69
N PHE A 100 6.92 8.85 2.36
CA PHE A 100 7.90 8.72 1.28
C PHE A 100 7.26 8.82 -0.11
N THR A 101 5.98 8.46 -0.25
CA THR A 101 5.21 8.75 -1.48
C THR A 101 5.00 10.25 -1.64
N LEU A 102 4.63 10.99 -0.58
CA LEU A 102 4.55 12.46 -0.63
C LEU A 102 5.90 13.10 -0.92
N ALA A 103 6.99 12.60 -0.37
CA ALA A 103 8.33 13.14 -0.61
C ALA A 103 8.72 13.11 -2.09
N GLN A 104 8.15 12.21 -2.90
CA GLN A 104 8.39 12.15 -4.35
C GLN A 104 7.95 13.41 -5.10
N VAL A 105 7.02 14.20 -4.53
CA VAL A 105 6.60 15.50 -5.08
C VAL A 105 7.80 16.45 -5.30
N TRP A 106 8.79 16.37 -4.41
CA TRP A 106 10.00 17.20 -4.45
C TRP A 106 11.19 16.54 -5.15
N ALA A 107 10.97 15.39 -5.80
CA ALA A 107 12.02 14.75 -6.57
C ALA A 107 12.36 15.61 -7.80
N ASN A 108 13.63 15.95 -7.95
CA ASN A 108 14.15 16.78 -9.04
C ASN A 108 15.15 16.03 -9.94
N SER A 109 15.31 14.74 -9.71
CA SER A 109 16.18 13.87 -10.50
C SER A 109 15.71 12.43 -10.45
N LEU A 110 16.09 11.66 -11.47
CA LEU A 110 15.83 10.22 -11.53
C LEU A 110 16.36 9.49 -10.28
N ALA A 111 17.58 9.80 -9.85
CA ALA A 111 18.20 9.16 -8.69
C ALA A 111 17.41 9.41 -7.41
N THR A 112 16.97 10.64 -7.17
CA THR A 112 16.14 11.00 -6.01
C THR A 112 14.80 10.30 -6.07
N MET A 113 14.15 10.26 -7.24
CA MET A 113 12.87 9.57 -7.42
C MET A 113 13.02 8.07 -7.14
N MET A 114 14.05 7.41 -7.68
CA MET A 114 14.33 5.99 -7.44
C MET A 114 14.56 5.69 -5.97
N ALA A 115 15.36 6.53 -5.27
CA ALA A 115 15.64 6.36 -3.85
C ALA A 115 14.34 6.47 -3.01
N LEU A 116 13.51 7.48 -3.28
CA LEU A 116 12.25 7.67 -2.59
C LEU A 116 11.26 6.54 -2.86
N ARG A 117 11.19 6.05 -4.10
CA ARG A 117 10.37 4.88 -4.45
C ARG A 117 10.86 3.60 -3.76
N PHE A 118 12.16 3.39 -3.70
CA PHE A 118 12.72 2.25 -2.98
C PHE A 118 12.29 2.29 -1.50
N ILE A 119 12.44 3.44 -0.85
CA ILE A 119 12.08 3.61 0.56
C ILE A 119 10.57 3.47 0.76
N ALA A 120 9.73 4.10 -0.09
CA ALA A 120 8.28 3.93 -0.05
C ALA A 120 7.87 2.46 -0.25
N GLY A 121 8.54 1.76 -1.17
CA GLY A 121 8.35 0.34 -1.42
C GLY A 121 8.56 -0.53 -0.19
N ILE A 122 9.55 -0.22 0.66
CA ILE A 122 9.76 -0.92 1.94
C ILE A 122 8.49 -0.82 2.81
N GLY A 123 7.87 0.36 2.87
CA GLY A 123 6.65 0.57 3.66
C GLY A 123 5.51 -0.30 3.19
N ILE A 124 5.13 -0.16 1.93
CA ILE A 124 3.94 -0.87 1.39
C ILE A 124 4.17 -2.38 1.29
N GLY A 125 5.36 -2.82 0.87
CA GLY A 125 5.69 -4.24 0.79
C GLY A 125 5.61 -4.96 2.13
N GLY A 126 5.90 -4.25 3.23
CA GLY A 126 5.75 -4.80 4.58
C GLY A 126 4.30 -4.84 5.06
N VAL A 127 3.48 -3.87 4.67
CA VAL A 127 2.07 -3.78 5.10
C VAL A 127 1.20 -4.86 4.45
N LEU A 128 1.43 -5.20 3.18
CA LEU A 128 0.58 -6.13 2.44
C LEU A 128 0.44 -7.51 3.10
N PRO A 129 1.53 -8.22 3.46
CA PRO A 129 1.41 -9.53 4.11
C PRO A 129 0.71 -9.45 5.47
N ILE A 130 0.94 -8.38 6.24
CA ILE A 130 0.30 -8.19 7.55
C ILE A 130 -1.20 -7.96 7.37
N THR A 131 -1.60 -7.22 6.35
CA THR A 131 -3.00 -6.99 6.01
C THR A 131 -3.73 -8.28 5.64
N VAL A 132 -3.08 -9.14 4.84
CA VAL A 132 -3.59 -10.49 4.53
C VAL A 132 -3.68 -11.34 5.79
N ALA A 133 -2.67 -11.31 6.66
CA ALA A 133 -2.67 -12.02 7.93
C ALA A 133 -3.84 -11.57 8.82
N LEU A 134 -4.09 -10.26 8.96
CA LEU A 134 -5.23 -9.72 9.70
C LEU A 134 -6.56 -10.27 9.18
N ASN A 135 -6.77 -10.24 7.85
CA ASN A 135 -7.98 -10.78 7.25
C ASN A 135 -8.14 -12.30 7.50
N THR A 136 -7.04 -13.05 7.54
CA THR A 136 -7.08 -14.50 7.73
C THR A 136 -7.18 -14.92 9.20
N GLU A 137 -6.56 -14.18 10.11
CA GLU A 137 -6.54 -14.49 11.53
C GLU A 137 -7.86 -14.14 12.23
N PHE A 138 -8.48 -13.02 11.86
CA PHE A 138 -9.67 -12.51 12.54
C PHE A 138 -11.00 -12.84 11.84
N ALA A 139 -10.96 -13.35 10.62
CA ALA A 139 -12.18 -13.70 9.91
C ALA A 139 -12.63 -15.15 10.18
N PRO A 140 -13.93 -15.38 10.44
CA PRO A 140 -14.51 -16.73 10.43
C PRO A 140 -14.20 -17.45 9.11
N ARG A 141 -13.94 -18.76 9.17
CA ARG A 141 -13.54 -19.57 8.00
C ARG A 141 -14.46 -19.37 6.79
N ARG A 142 -15.77 -19.25 7.03
CA ARG A 142 -16.82 -19.11 6.00
C ARG A 142 -16.68 -17.86 5.14
N ILE A 143 -16.08 -16.73 5.67
CA ILE A 143 -15.98 -15.44 4.97
C ILE A 143 -14.55 -14.99 4.75
N ARG A 144 -13.55 -15.70 5.28
CA ARG A 144 -12.12 -15.36 5.23
C ARG A 144 -11.64 -15.11 3.80
N ALA A 145 -11.92 -16.02 2.89
CA ALA A 145 -11.55 -15.89 1.49
C ALA A 145 -12.19 -14.65 0.84
N SER A 146 -13.48 -14.42 1.11
CA SER A 146 -14.19 -13.26 0.56
C SER A 146 -13.63 -11.93 1.08
N MET A 147 -13.32 -11.83 2.37
CA MET A 147 -12.69 -10.64 2.95
C MET A 147 -11.32 -10.35 2.31
N THR A 148 -10.51 -11.39 2.15
CA THR A 148 -9.20 -11.25 1.50
C THR A 148 -9.33 -10.84 0.04
N MET A 149 -10.21 -11.49 -0.73
CA MET A 149 -10.44 -11.16 -2.13
C MET A 149 -10.98 -9.74 -2.31
N LEU A 150 -11.91 -9.31 -1.45
CA LEU A 150 -12.44 -7.94 -1.47
C LEU A 150 -11.32 -6.91 -1.25
N SER A 151 -10.38 -7.20 -0.35
CA SER A 151 -9.22 -6.31 -0.15
C SER A 151 -8.38 -6.20 -1.42
N PHE A 152 -8.11 -7.31 -2.13
CA PHE A 152 -7.36 -7.30 -3.39
C PHE A 152 -8.05 -6.55 -4.54
N VAL A 153 -9.37 -6.46 -4.54
CA VAL A 153 -10.10 -5.60 -5.49
C VAL A 153 -9.63 -4.13 -5.38
N GLY A 154 -9.20 -3.73 -4.18
CA GLY A 154 -8.60 -2.41 -3.94
C GLY A 154 -7.42 -2.13 -4.86
N VAL A 155 -6.56 -3.11 -5.14
CA VAL A 155 -5.39 -2.91 -6.02
C VAL A 155 -5.80 -2.48 -7.42
N ALA A 156 -6.77 -3.21 -8.02
CA ALA A 156 -7.26 -2.88 -9.36
C ALA A 156 -7.95 -1.50 -9.41
N LEU A 157 -8.78 -1.21 -8.40
CA LEU A 157 -9.46 0.08 -8.29
C LEU A 157 -8.47 1.22 -8.03
N GLY A 158 -7.43 0.99 -7.23
CA GLY A 158 -6.37 1.96 -6.99
C GLY A 158 -5.66 2.37 -8.28
N GLY A 159 -5.26 1.40 -9.09
CA GLY A 159 -4.68 1.66 -10.40
C GLY A 159 -5.61 2.44 -11.33
N ALA A 160 -6.90 2.08 -11.38
CA ALA A 160 -7.89 2.80 -12.16
C ALA A 160 -8.07 4.25 -11.66
N LEU A 161 -8.13 4.47 -10.33
CA LEU A 161 -8.21 5.81 -9.75
C LEU A 161 -6.98 6.65 -10.09
N GLY A 162 -5.77 6.06 -10.10
CA GLY A 162 -4.56 6.74 -10.55
C GLY A 162 -4.70 7.27 -11.99
N GLY A 163 -5.28 6.48 -12.88
CA GLY A 163 -5.58 6.90 -14.26
C GLY A 163 -6.59 8.05 -14.32
N VAL A 164 -7.64 8.01 -13.50
CA VAL A 164 -8.63 9.10 -13.40
C VAL A 164 -7.97 10.38 -12.91
N VAL A 165 -7.19 10.31 -11.82
CA VAL A 165 -6.47 11.48 -11.30
C VAL A 165 -5.50 12.03 -12.34
N ALA A 166 -4.75 11.16 -13.02
CA ALA A 166 -3.83 11.56 -14.08
C ALA A 166 -4.56 12.30 -15.21
N SER A 167 -5.67 11.75 -15.69
CA SER A 167 -6.42 12.34 -16.83
C SER A 167 -7.07 13.68 -16.50
N LEU A 168 -7.51 13.88 -15.27
CA LEU A 168 -8.24 15.09 -14.87
C LEU A 168 -7.31 16.22 -14.37
N PHE A 169 -6.23 15.86 -13.69
CA PHE A 169 -5.46 16.85 -12.93
C PHE A 169 -4.03 17.05 -13.42
N MET A 170 -3.43 16.07 -14.09
CA MET A 170 -2.02 16.14 -14.50
C MET A 170 -1.75 17.26 -15.50
N GLY A 171 -2.73 17.58 -16.39
CA GLY A 171 -2.61 18.68 -17.33
C GLY A 171 -2.54 20.07 -16.70
N SER A 172 -3.16 20.24 -15.53
CA SER A 172 -3.23 21.54 -14.83
C SER A 172 -2.21 21.68 -13.70
N TYR A 173 -1.89 20.59 -13.01
CA TYR A 173 -1.07 20.59 -11.78
C TYR A 173 0.26 19.84 -11.92
N GLY A 174 0.56 19.31 -13.11
CA GLY A 174 1.75 18.52 -13.34
C GLY A 174 1.66 17.10 -12.73
N TRP A 175 2.70 16.31 -12.92
CA TRP A 175 2.78 14.93 -12.44
C TRP A 175 2.79 14.80 -10.90
N GLN A 176 3.16 15.86 -10.20
CA GLN A 176 3.25 15.90 -8.74
C GLN A 176 1.90 15.61 -8.06
N VAL A 177 0.78 15.93 -8.71
CA VAL A 177 -0.57 15.69 -8.17
C VAL A 177 -0.82 14.22 -7.85
N ILE A 178 -0.20 13.32 -8.61
CA ILE A 178 -0.30 11.87 -8.41
C ILE A 178 0.25 11.49 -7.04
N PHE A 179 1.39 12.04 -6.66
CA PHE A 179 2.01 11.74 -5.36
C PHE A 179 1.34 12.47 -4.19
N TRP A 180 0.79 13.66 -4.41
CA TRP A 180 -0.04 14.33 -3.40
C TRP A 180 -1.24 13.46 -3.02
N THR A 181 -2.00 13.00 -3.98
CA THR A 181 -3.19 12.18 -3.73
C THR A 181 -2.82 10.78 -3.22
N GLY A 182 -1.81 10.14 -3.81
CA GLY A 182 -1.34 8.81 -3.43
C GLY A 182 -0.72 8.73 -2.04
N GLY A 183 -0.02 9.77 -1.60
CA GLY A 183 0.65 9.78 -0.30
C GLY A 183 -0.25 10.19 0.86
N ILE A 184 -1.22 11.09 0.65
CA ILE A 184 -2.15 11.52 1.71
C ILE A 184 -3.08 10.36 2.12
N ALA A 185 -3.58 9.59 1.17
CA ALA A 185 -4.54 8.53 1.43
C ALA A 185 -4.06 7.49 2.48
N PRO A 186 -2.87 6.87 2.35
CA PRO A 186 -2.40 5.89 3.34
C PRO A 186 -2.09 6.50 4.70
N ILE A 187 -1.69 7.77 4.78
CA ILE A 187 -1.48 8.47 6.06
C ILE A 187 -2.81 8.59 6.81
N LEU A 188 -3.89 8.98 6.12
CA LEU A 188 -5.22 9.09 6.73
C LEU A 188 -5.79 7.73 7.16
N VAL A 189 -5.46 6.67 6.47
CA VAL A 189 -5.87 5.30 6.85
C VAL A 189 -5.10 4.80 8.06
N GLY A 190 -3.86 5.25 8.24
CA GLY A 190 -2.99 4.87 9.37
C GLY A 190 -3.33 5.57 10.69
N VAL A 191 -4.12 6.63 10.68
CA VAL A 191 -4.54 7.40 11.87
C VAL A 191 -5.93 6.98 12.34
#